data_dc3176491a3fd069a453714feac00ef3
#
_entry.id   dc3176491a3fd069a453714feac00ef3
#
_cell.length_a   1.000
_cell.length_b   1.000
_cell.length_c   1.000
_cell.angle_alpha   90.00
_cell.angle_beta   90.00
_cell.angle_gamma   90.00
#
_symmetry.space_group_name_H-M   'P 1'
#
loop_
_entity.id
_entity.type
_entity.pdbx_description
1 polymer ?
#
loop_
_entity_poly.entity_id
_entity_poly.type
_entity_poly.pdbx_seq_one_letter_code
_entity_poly.pdbx_strand_id
1 'polypeptide(L)'
;LALVAHLATLRASVPFLHFFDGFRTSHEVSKIEMIDYEDIKKIVDVKDIENFKKRALNPEHPQLNGTAQNPDIYFQGREAGNKYYDAVPEIVEEMMKKVEGITGRKYNLFDYYGAKDAEKVIVIMGSGAEAIEETIAKMNKEGHKVGVLKVRLYRPFSAKAFVKALP
;
A
#
# COMPACT_ATOMS: atom_id res chain seq x y z
N LEU A 1 5.64 4.85 -2.90
CA LEU A 1 4.60 3.79 -2.73
C LEU A 1 4.37 2.99 -4.01
N ALA A 2 4.50 3.56 -5.22
CA ALA A 2 4.39 2.80 -6.46
C ALA A 2 5.33 1.58 -6.50
N LEU A 3 6.62 1.77 -6.15
CA LEU A 3 7.59 0.67 -6.05
C LEU A 3 7.15 -0.40 -5.05
N VAL A 4 6.60 0.01 -3.89
CA VAL A 4 6.02 -0.93 -2.90
C VAL A 4 4.90 -1.76 -3.53
N ALA A 5 3.99 -1.14 -4.28
CA ALA A 5 2.88 -1.84 -4.94
C ALA A 5 3.39 -2.87 -5.97
N HIS A 6 4.42 -2.53 -6.76
CA HIS A 6 5.03 -3.48 -7.71
C HIS A 6 5.68 -4.68 -7.02
N LEU A 7 6.47 -4.44 -5.97
CA LEU A 7 7.10 -5.52 -5.20
C LEU A 7 6.05 -6.40 -4.51
N ALA A 8 5.03 -5.78 -3.92
CA ALA A 8 3.95 -6.49 -3.25
C ALA A 8 3.12 -7.34 -4.22
N THR A 9 2.81 -6.83 -5.42
CA THR A 9 2.10 -7.59 -6.47
C THR A 9 2.85 -8.86 -6.84
N LEU A 10 4.15 -8.77 -7.05
CA LEU A 10 4.98 -9.94 -7.41
C LEU A 10 4.96 -11.00 -6.31
N ARG A 11 5.12 -10.58 -5.05
CA ARG A 11 5.16 -11.46 -3.88
C ARG A 11 3.78 -12.05 -3.54
N ALA A 12 2.76 -11.21 -3.48
CA ALA A 12 1.42 -11.60 -3.04
C ALA A 12 0.62 -12.34 -4.12
N SER A 13 0.99 -12.24 -5.40
CA SER A 13 0.18 -12.72 -6.54
C SER A 13 -1.22 -12.07 -6.58
N VAL A 14 -1.35 -10.87 -6.05
CA VAL A 14 -2.57 -10.06 -6.03
C VAL A 14 -2.31 -8.76 -6.80
N PRO A 15 -3.19 -8.35 -7.70
CA PRO A 15 -3.05 -7.07 -8.39
C PRO A 15 -3.23 -5.90 -7.43
N PHE A 16 -2.43 -4.85 -7.61
CA PHE A 16 -2.52 -3.60 -6.85
C PHE A 16 -2.91 -2.45 -7.76
N LEU A 17 -3.83 -1.64 -7.30
CA LEU A 17 -4.12 -0.34 -7.87
C LEU A 17 -3.48 0.73 -6.98
N HIS A 18 -2.38 1.33 -7.46
CA HIS A 18 -1.79 2.51 -6.85
C HIS A 18 -2.41 3.74 -7.48
N PHE A 19 -3.01 4.59 -6.67
CA PHE A 19 -3.70 5.79 -7.15
C PHE A 19 -3.39 7.00 -6.27
N PHE A 20 -3.55 8.16 -6.83
CA PHE A 20 -3.46 9.46 -6.17
C PHE A 20 -4.49 10.40 -6.80
N ASP A 21 -4.78 11.49 -6.11
CA ASP A 21 -5.70 12.50 -6.61
C ASP A 21 -5.08 13.24 -7.81
N GLY A 22 -5.93 13.55 -8.77
CA GLY A 22 -5.55 14.21 -10.01
C GLY A 22 -5.70 15.74 -9.97
N PHE A 23 -5.88 16.32 -11.14
CA PHE A 23 -6.04 17.75 -11.38
C PHE A 23 -4.90 18.58 -10.78
N ARG A 24 -5.09 19.26 -9.63
CA ARG A 24 -4.03 20.07 -9.01
C ARG A 24 -2.76 19.28 -8.77
N THR A 25 -2.83 18.17 -8.06
CA THR A 25 -1.68 17.32 -7.71
C THR A 25 -0.93 16.85 -8.94
N SER A 26 -1.62 16.54 -10.04
CA SER A 26 -1.00 16.11 -11.30
C SER A 26 -0.35 17.26 -12.09
N HIS A 27 -0.64 18.51 -11.76
CA HIS A 27 -0.07 19.71 -12.40
C HIS A 27 1.00 20.39 -11.54
N GLU A 28 1.20 19.96 -10.32
CA GLU A 28 2.23 20.50 -9.45
C GLU A 28 3.61 20.00 -9.88
N VAL A 29 4.57 20.92 -9.88
CA VAL A 29 5.97 20.59 -10.18
C VAL A 29 6.74 20.55 -8.86
N SER A 30 7.30 19.39 -8.53
CA SER A 30 8.14 19.23 -7.36
C SER A 30 9.46 18.53 -7.70
N LYS A 31 10.52 18.91 -6.97
CA LYS A 31 11.79 18.21 -7.07
C LYS A 31 11.73 16.92 -6.27
N ILE A 32 12.04 15.81 -6.93
CA ILE A 32 12.12 14.50 -6.29
C ILE A 32 13.52 13.92 -6.44
N GLU A 33 13.93 13.12 -5.48
CA GLU A 33 15.12 12.28 -5.57
C GLU A 33 14.77 11.00 -6.32
N MET A 34 15.50 10.72 -7.40
CA MET A 34 15.33 9.47 -8.15
C MET A 34 15.97 8.31 -7.41
N ILE A 35 15.27 7.18 -7.40
CA ILE A 35 15.82 5.92 -6.91
C ILE A 35 16.60 5.28 -8.06
N ASP A 36 17.86 4.91 -7.81
CA ASP A 36 18.69 4.24 -8.80
C ASP A 36 18.15 2.82 -9.09
N TYR A 37 18.20 2.41 -10.36
CA TYR A 37 17.83 1.05 -10.75
C TYR A 37 18.70 -0.03 -10.08
N GLU A 38 19.97 0.25 -9.80
CA GLU A 38 20.85 -0.68 -9.10
C GLU A 38 20.41 -0.90 -7.65
N ASP A 39 19.86 0.13 -6.99
CA ASP A 39 19.27 -0.02 -5.67
C ASP A 39 17.94 -0.78 -5.70
N ILE A 40 17.12 -0.55 -6.74
CA ILE A 40 15.89 -1.32 -6.95
C ILE A 40 16.21 -2.80 -7.13
N LYS A 41 17.24 -3.15 -7.92
CA LYS A 41 17.67 -4.53 -8.14
C LYS A 41 18.03 -5.26 -6.84
N LYS A 42 18.61 -4.56 -5.87
CA LYS A 42 18.99 -5.15 -4.56
C LYS A 42 17.80 -5.63 -3.74
N ILE A 43 16.64 -5.00 -3.91
CA ILE A 43 15.43 -5.30 -3.13
C ILE A 43 14.42 -6.18 -3.86
N VAL A 44 14.60 -6.38 -5.16
CA VAL A 44 13.75 -7.28 -5.96
C VAL A 44 14.15 -8.73 -5.71
N ASP A 45 13.17 -9.58 -5.38
CA ASP A 45 13.39 -11.01 -5.27
C ASP A 45 13.18 -11.67 -6.65
N VAL A 46 14.24 -12.28 -7.18
CA VAL A 46 14.20 -12.97 -8.48
C VAL A 46 13.20 -14.13 -8.47
N LYS A 47 13.02 -14.80 -7.32
CA LYS A 47 12.04 -15.89 -7.19
C LYS A 47 10.60 -15.39 -7.37
N ASP A 48 10.29 -14.18 -6.93
CA ASP A 48 8.96 -13.59 -7.13
C ASP A 48 8.69 -13.36 -8.62
N ILE A 49 9.70 -12.90 -9.37
CA ILE A 49 9.62 -12.73 -10.83
C ILE A 49 9.45 -14.09 -11.51
N GLU A 50 10.23 -15.09 -11.13
CA GLU A 50 10.13 -16.45 -11.68
C GLU A 50 8.75 -17.06 -11.42
N ASN A 51 8.23 -16.91 -10.22
CA ASN A 51 6.90 -17.37 -9.85
C ASN A 51 5.80 -16.65 -10.65
N PHE A 52 5.95 -15.35 -10.88
CA PHE A 52 5.05 -14.60 -11.75
C PHE A 52 5.07 -15.16 -13.19
N LYS A 53 6.27 -15.38 -13.76
CA LYS A 53 6.42 -15.92 -15.11
C LYS A 53 5.84 -17.33 -15.25
N LYS A 54 5.97 -18.20 -14.24
CA LYS A 54 5.40 -19.54 -14.24
C LYS A 54 3.87 -19.56 -14.31
N ARG A 55 3.21 -18.49 -13.85
CA ARG A 55 1.74 -18.36 -13.91
C ARG A 55 1.24 -17.71 -15.20
N ALA A 56 2.13 -17.18 -16.02
CA ALA A 56 1.76 -16.60 -17.30
C ALA A 56 1.28 -17.70 -18.28
N LEU A 57 0.43 -17.30 -19.21
CA LEU A 57 0.02 -18.19 -20.30
C LEU A 57 1.25 -18.63 -21.10
N ASN A 58 1.40 -19.94 -21.25
CA ASN A 58 2.53 -20.52 -21.96
C ASN A 58 2.02 -21.61 -22.92
N PRO A 59 2.31 -21.52 -24.24
CA PRO A 59 1.90 -22.52 -25.22
C PRO A 59 2.42 -23.93 -24.93
N GLU A 60 3.58 -24.06 -24.27
CA GLU A 60 4.15 -25.37 -23.90
C GLU A 60 3.41 -26.01 -22.70
N HIS A 61 2.71 -25.18 -21.91
CA HIS A 61 1.89 -25.62 -20.78
C HIS A 61 0.51 -24.94 -20.86
N PRO A 62 -0.33 -25.31 -21.84
CA PRO A 62 -1.59 -24.65 -22.08
C PRO A 62 -2.54 -24.86 -20.90
N GLN A 63 -3.24 -23.78 -20.52
CA GLN A 63 -4.28 -23.80 -19.48
C GLN A 63 -5.59 -23.27 -20.07
N LEU A 64 -6.68 -23.95 -19.77
CA LEU A 64 -8.02 -23.49 -20.07
C LEU A 64 -8.55 -22.69 -18.88
N ASN A 65 -8.78 -21.40 -19.12
CA ASN A 65 -9.47 -20.53 -18.17
C ASN A 65 -10.87 -20.24 -18.73
N GLY A 66 -11.91 -20.66 -18.00
CA GLY A 66 -13.27 -20.31 -18.34
C GLY A 66 -13.52 -18.81 -18.22
N THR A 67 -14.32 -18.25 -19.14
CA THR A 67 -14.64 -16.81 -19.17
C THR A 67 -15.84 -16.45 -18.29
N ALA A 68 -16.69 -17.42 -17.96
CA ALA A 68 -17.87 -17.25 -17.11
C ALA A 68 -17.92 -18.35 -16.04
N GLN A 69 -18.33 -17.97 -14.86
CA GLN A 69 -18.50 -18.88 -13.72
C GLN A 69 -19.88 -18.71 -13.14
N ASN A 70 -20.57 -19.81 -12.92
CA ASN A 70 -21.83 -19.81 -12.19
C ASN A 70 -21.60 -19.43 -10.72
N PRO A 71 -22.63 -18.97 -10.00
CA PRO A 71 -22.49 -18.47 -8.63
C PRO A 71 -21.82 -19.45 -7.66
N ASP A 72 -22.09 -20.74 -7.79
CA ASP A 72 -21.51 -21.81 -6.96
C ASP A 72 -19.97 -21.94 -7.18
N ILE A 73 -19.55 -21.98 -8.44
CA ILE A 73 -18.11 -22.07 -8.81
C ILE A 73 -17.38 -20.78 -8.46
N TYR A 74 -18.01 -19.63 -8.75
CA TYR A 74 -17.43 -18.31 -8.45
C TYR A 74 -17.21 -18.13 -6.95
N PHE A 75 -18.16 -18.53 -6.12
CA PHE A 75 -18.05 -18.47 -4.67
C PHE A 75 -16.84 -19.29 -4.17
N GLN A 76 -16.70 -20.53 -4.62
CA GLN A 76 -15.55 -21.37 -4.26
C GLN A 76 -14.21 -20.75 -4.66
N GLY A 77 -14.14 -20.17 -5.86
CA GLY A 77 -12.96 -19.47 -6.34
C GLY A 77 -12.61 -18.24 -5.48
N ARG A 78 -13.62 -17.48 -5.05
CA ARG A 78 -13.43 -16.32 -4.15
C ARG A 78 -12.94 -16.75 -2.77
N GLU A 79 -13.51 -17.79 -2.19
CA GLU A 79 -13.08 -18.35 -0.90
C GLU A 79 -11.62 -18.86 -0.98
N ALA A 80 -11.27 -19.60 -2.03
CA ALA A 80 -9.90 -20.07 -2.24
C ALA A 80 -8.88 -18.93 -2.37
N GLY A 81 -9.34 -17.76 -2.81
CA GLY A 81 -8.53 -16.54 -2.94
C GLY A 81 -8.21 -15.83 -1.62
N ASN A 82 -9.00 -16.03 -0.56
CA ASN A 82 -8.89 -15.27 0.70
C ASN A 82 -7.48 -15.31 1.29
N LYS A 83 -6.82 -16.47 1.29
CA LYS A 83 -5.45 -16.64 1.80
C LYS A 83 -4.42 -15.69 1.18
N TYR A 84 -4.59 -15.31 -0.07
CA TYR A 84 -3.70 -14.37 -0.75
C TYR A 84 -3.95 -12.93 -0.28
N TYR A 85 -5.22 -12.56 -0.12
CA TYR A 85 -5.60 -11.23 0.36
C TYR A 85 -5.26 -11.05 1.85
N ASP A 86 -5.43 -12.08 2.66
CA ASP A 86 -5.10 -12.06 4.09
C ASP A 86 -3.60 -11.84 4.34
N ALA A 87 -2.74 -12.33 3.45
CA ALA A 87 -1.30 -12.15 3.54
C ALA A 87 -0.82 -10.75 3.07
N VAL A 88 -1.65 -9.99 2.34
CA VAL A 88 -1.24 -8.71 1.74
C VAL A 88 -0.74 -7.69 2.76
N PRO A 89 -1.38 -7.44 3.92
CA PRO A 89 -0.91 -6.42 4.84
C PRO A 89 0.53 -6.64 5.30
N GLU A 90 0.89 -7.87 5.68
CA GLU A 90 2.24 -8.22 6.12
C GLU A 90 3.26 -8.11 4.98
N ILE A 91 2.88 -8.54 3.77
CA ILE A 91 3.73 -8.41 2.58
C ILE A 91 3.99 -6.93 2.26
N VAL A 92 2.97 -6.08 2.33
CA VAL A 92 3.13 -4.65 2.08
C VAL A 92 4.05 -4.00 3.12
N GLU A 93 3.91 -4.35 4.40
CA GLU A 93 4.84 -3.87 5.45
C GLU A 93 6.29 -4.31 5.19
N GLU A 94 6.50 -5.56 4.74
CA GLU A 94 7.84 -6.04 4.35
C GLU A 94 8.40 -5.21 3.18
N MET A 95 7.60 -4.97 2.14
CA MET A 95 8.04 -4.19 0.98
C MET A 95 8.30 -2.71 1.34
N MET A 96 7.50 -2.14 2.24
CA MET A 96 7.75 -0.80 2.78
C MET A 96 9.12 -0.72 3.47
N LYS A 97 9.48 -1.71 4.29
CA LYS A 97 10.79 -1.78 4.95
C LYS A 97 11.95 -1.93 3.95
N LYS A 98 11.78 -2.71 2.90
CA LYS A 98 12.80 -2.83 1.83
C LYS A 98 13.02 -1.49 1.12
N VAL A 99 11.94 -0.77 0.80
CA VAL A 99 12.00 0.55 0.17
C VAL A 99 12.59 1.59 1.14
N GLU A 100 12.28 1.52 2.44
CA GLU A 100 12.90 2.36 3.47
C GLU A 100 14.42 2.18 3.48
N GLY A 101 14.91 0.94 3.35
CA GLY A 101 16.35 0.63 3.34
C GLY A 101 17.13 1.31 2.22
N ILE A 102 16.51 1.62 1.08
CA ILE A 102 17.18 2.29 -0.05
C ILE A 102 16.84 3.78 -0.16
N THR A 103 15.77 4.25 0.49
CA THR A 103 15.32 5.66 0.37
C THR A 103 15.44 6.45 1.67
N GLY A 104 15.61 5.77 2.80
CA GLY A 104 15.51 6.38 4.14
C GLY A 104 14.09 6.83 4.52
N ARG A 105 13.08 6.62 3.66
CA ARG A 105 11.71 7.06 3.88
C ARG A 105 10.89 5.95 4.53
N LYS A 106 10.46 6.18 5.75
CA LYS A 106 9.63 5.24 6.49
C LYS A 106 8.15 5.39 6.16
N TYR A 107 7.50 4.28 5.86
CA TYR A 107 6.06 4.18 5.63
C TYR A 107 5.49 2.99 6.41
N ASN A 108 4.27 3.16 6.94
CA ASN A 108 3.48 2.09 7.53
C ASN A 108 2.13 1.99 6.79
N LEU A 109 1.35 0.94 7.06
CA LEU A 109 0.00 0.80 6.48
C LEU A 109 -0.90 1.97 6.87
N PHE A 110 -0.68 2.48 8.09
CA PHE A 110 -1.32 3.66 8.66
C PHE A 110 -0.26 4.48 9.40
N ASP A 111 -0.18 5.78 9.15
CA ASP A 111 0.74 6.69 9.82
C ASP A 111 -0.04 7.73 10.61
N TYR A 112 0.16 7.76 11.91
CA TYR A 112 -0.41 8.75 12.80
C TYR A 112 0.51 9.95 12.99
N TYR A 113 -0.09 11.14 13.01
CA TYR A 113 0.57 12.39 13.36
C TYR A 113 -0.34 13.25 14.23
N GLY A 114 0.16 13.79 15.35
CA GLY A 114 -0.58 14.69 16.22
C GLY A 114 -0.35 14.46 17.70
N ALA A 115 -1.30 14.91 18.52
CA ALA A 115 -1.25 14.76 19.97
C ALA A 115 -1.36 13.28 20.38
N LYS A 116 -0.57 12.84 21.37
CA LYS A 116 -0.63 11.46 21.90
C LYS A 116 -1.91 11.18 22.68
N ASP A 117 -2.59 12.21 23.14
CA ASP A 117 -3.87 12.18 23.85
C ASP A 117 -4.97 12.86 23.03
N ALA A 118 -4.94 12.67 21.70
CA ALA A 118 -5.89 13.29 20.80
C ALA A 118 -7.32 12.88 21.10
N GLU A 119 -8.20 13.87 21.25
CA GLU A 119 -9.64 13.67 21.43
C GLU A 119 -10.38 13.50 20.09
N LYS A 120 -9.77 13.99 19.02
CA LYS A 120 -10.31 13.89 17.65
C LYS A 120 -9.20 13.54 16.68
N VAL A 121 -9.45 12.53 15.85
CA VAL A 121 -8.52 12.09 14.82
C VAL A 121 -9.20 12.12 13.46
N ILE A 122 -8.59 12.84 12.52
CA ILE A 122 -9.00 12.83 11.11
C ILE A 122 -8.37 11.60 10.45
N VAL A 123 -9.17 10.83 9.72
CA VAL A 123 -8.67 9.72 8.90
C VAL A 123 -8.71 10.15 7.45
N ILE A 124 -7.56 10.10 6.77
CA ILE A 124 -7.42 10.61 5.40
C ILE A 124 -6.46 9.76 4.56
N MET A 125 -6.61 9.83 3.25
CA MET A 125 -5.64 9.39 2.24
C MET A 125 -5.53 10.45 1.14
N GLY A 126 -4.45 10.40 0.36
CA GLY A 126 -4.20 11.35 -0.73
C GLY A 126 -3.42 12.60 -0.31
N SER A 127 -3.32 13.56 -1.21
CA SER A 127 -2.46 14.75 -1.07
C SER A 127 -2.90 15.70 0.04
N GLY A 128 -4.18 15.70 0.39
CA GLY A 128 -4.70 16.52 1.51
C GLY A 128 -4.07 16.21 2.87
N ALA A 129 -3.42 15.05 3.01
CA ALA A 129 -2.79 14.64 4.26
C ALA A 129 -1.70 15.60 4.74
N GLU A 130 -0.90 16.17 3.83
CA GLU A 130 0.20 17.08 4.18
C GLU A 130 -0.33 18.42 4.71
N ALA A 131 -1.34 18.98 4.05
CA ALA A 131 -2.00 20.21 4.51
C ALA A 131 -2.67 20.02 5.88
N ILE A 132 -3.23 18.82 6.12
CA ILE A 132 -3.82 18.49 7.43
C ILE A 132 -2.73 18.38 8.50
N GLU A 133 -1.57 17.81 8.21
CA GLU A 133 -0.47 17.73 9.18
C GLU A 133 -0.03 19.13 9.64
N GLU A 134 0.13 20.08 8.73
CA GLU A 134 0.44 21.46 9.07
C GLU A 134 -0.64 22.10 9.93
N THR A 135 -1.91 21.86 9.58
CA THR A 135 -3.06 22.36 10.36
C THR A 135 -3.08 21.75 11.75
N ILE A 136 -2.90 20.43 11.90
CA ILE A 136 -2.82 19.73 13.18
C ILE A 136 -1.67 20.27 14.03
N ALA A 137 -0.50 20.53 13.43
CA ALA A 137 0.65 21.10 14.14
C ALA A 137 0.31 22.48 14.72
N LYS A 138 -0.40 23.31 13.96
CA LYS A 138 -0.84 24.64 14.42
C LYS A 138 -1.88 24.52 15.55
N MET A 139 -2.94 23.73 15.33
CA MET A 139 -4.01 23.55 16.31
C MET A 139 -3.50 23.02 17.65
N ASN A 140 -2.58 22.06 17.63
CA ASN A 140 -2.00 21.51 18.86
C ASN A 140 -1.11 22.54 19.60
N LYS A 141 -0.46 23.48 18.88
CA LYS A 141 0.24 24.62 19.52
C LYS A 141 -0.72 25.60 20.18
N GLU A 142 -1.95 25.66 19.70
CA GLU A 142 -3.03 26.48 20.26
C GLU A 142 -3.78 25.77 21.41
N GLY A 143 -3.35 24.58 21.80
CA GLY A 143 -3.90 23.83 22.93
C GLY A 143 -5.00 22.81 22.55
N HIS A 144 -5.26 22.60 21.26
CA HIS A 144 -6.18 21.55 20.83
C HIS A 144 -5.51 20.17 20.89
N LYS A 145 -6.32 19.14 21.14
CA LYS A 145 -5.86 17.74 21.18
C LYS A 145 -6.36 16.99 19.96
N VAL A 146 -5.69 17.20 18.85
CA VAL A 146 -6.12 16.67 17.56
C VAL A 146 -4.99 15.87 16.89
N GLY A 147 -5.39 14.96 16.01
CA GLY A 147 -4.47 14.14 15.23
C GLY A 147 -5.00 13.80 13.85
N VAL A 148 -4.13 13.27 13.02
CA VAL A 148 -4.46 12.72 11.71
C VAL A 148 -3.88 11.33 11.56
N LEU A 149 -4.66 10.42 10.99
CA LEU A 149 -4.24 9.08 10.60
C LEU A 149 -4.27 8.97 9.08
N LYS A 150 -3.09 8.81 8.49
CA LYS A 150 -2.94 8.66 7.03
C LYS A 150 -3.07 7.19 6.65
N VAL A 151 -4.00 6.88 5.73
CA VAL A 151 -4.21 5.54 5.20
C VAL A 151 -3.35 5.33 3.96
N ARG A 152 -2.45 4.36 3.98
CA ARG A 152 -1.61 4.00 2.83
C ARG A 152 -2.04 2.70 2.17
N LEU A 153 -2.47 1.70 2.95
CA LEU A 153 -3.12 0.51 2.41
C LEU A 153 -4.61 0.56 2.74
N TYR A 154 -5.42 0.91 1.73
CA TYR A 154 -6.86 0.96 1.89
C TYR A 154 -7.51 -0.44 1.79
N ARG A 155 -7.03 -1.29 0.86
CA ARG A 155 -7.54 -2.66 0.66
C ARG A 155 -6.41 -3.64 0.35
N PRO A 156 -6.43 -4.83 0.99
CA PRO A 156 -7.34 -5.23 2.08
C PRO A 156 -7.12 -4.38 3.34
N PHE A 157 -8.20 -4.04 4.04
CA PHE A 157 -8.13 -3.20 5.23
C PHE A 157 -7.72 -4.02 6.45
N SER A 158 -6.66 -3.63 7.12
CA SER A 158 -6.20 -4.25 8.36
C SER A 158 -6.72 -3.49 9.57
N ALA A 159 -7.85 -3.93 10.14
CA ALA A 159 -8.39 -3.33 11.36
C ALA A 159 -7.39 -3.37 12.53
N LYS A 160 -6.61 -4.45 12.64
CA LYS A 160 -5.56 -4.60 13.67
C LYS A 160 -4.48 -3.52 13.55
N ALA A 161 -3.97 -3.29 12.33
CA ALA A 161 -2.96 -2.26 12.07
C ALA A 161 -3.54 -0.85 12.26
N PHE A 162 -4.79 -0.63 11.85
CA PHE A 162 -5.49 0.64 12.03
C PHE A 162 -5.61 1.02 13.52
N VAL A 163 -6.13 0.11 14.34
CA VAL A 163 -6.29 0.34 15.78
C VAL A 163 -4.93 0.55 16.46
N LYS A 164 -3.91 -0.24 16.08
CA LYS A 164 -2.54 -0.09 16.61
C LYS A 164 -1.90 1.26 16.28
N ALA A 165 -2.29 1.89 15.18
CA ALA A 165 -1.74 3.17 14.75
C ALA A 165 -2.41 4.39 15.43
N LEU A 166 -3.55 4.22 16.07
CA LEU A 166 -4.22 5.27 16.85
C LEU A 166 -3.43 5.58 18.13
N PRO A 167 -3.52 6.82 18.64
CA PRO A 167 -2.83 7.25 19.86
C PRO A 167 -3.40 6.58 21.12
#